data_e5de921f20674888ed31c34ab27cd3ef
#
_entry.id   e5de921f20674888ed31c34ab27cd3ef
#
_cell.length_a   1.000
_cell.length_b   1.000
_cell.length_c   1.000
_cell.angle_alpha   90.00
_cell.angle_beta   90.00
_cell.angle_gamma   90.00
#
_symmetry.space_group_name_H-M   'P 1'
#
loop_
_entity.id
_entity.type
_entity.pdbx_description
1 polymer ?
#
loop_
_entity_poly.entity_id
_entity_poly.type
_entity_poly.pdbx_seq_one_letter_code
_entity_poly.pdbx_strand_id
1 'polypeptide(L)'
;MVNSLMTGFLGEGDIEKEEKKNDENDLNLLIRIIEEMNRSLKKNYHYHSPWQSLFNSGEESLREKGYLVSKNEKLLFILAVPNEDETSFTGYKDSVYSARELIAEVKKDFPSISVGLTGEDVISTDEMITTQKDVELASKIALGGVALLFIIAFKGIVKPLLAVFSLLIALAWSLGFTSLTVGHLNILSVVFTTILIGLGIDFGIHILGRYKEERQEGCDISSALQKTLQGTGQGNFSGAITTAMAFGAMVLTDFIGIVELGWIAGWGI
;
A
#
# COMPACT_ATOMS: atom_id res chain seq x y z
N MET A 1 10.29 20.51 -1.11
CA MET A 1 10.57 19.08 -0.88
C MET A 1 12.05 18.83 -0.56
N VAL A 2 13.02 19.32 -1.35
CA VAL A 2 14.46 19.17 -1.05
C VAL A 2 14.85 19.86 0.26
N ASN A 3 14.33 21.06 0.57
CA ASN A 3 14.58 21.77 1.84
C ASN A 3 14.06 21.01 3.08
N SER A 4 12.95 20.31 2.98
CA SER A 4 12.36 19.55 4.10
C SER A 4 13.18 18.28 4.45
N LEU A 5 13.87 17.70 3.48
CA LEU A 5 14.78 16.57 3.70
C LEU A 5 16.13 17.04 4.30
N MET A 6 16.58 18.23 3.96
CA MET A 6 17.80 18.80 4.54
C MET A 6 17.66 19.22 6.00
N THR A 7 16.51 19.76 6.39
CA THR A 7 16.24 20.15 7.80
C THR A 7 16.13 18.97 8.75
N GLY A 8 15.78 17.79 8.28
CA GLY A 8 15.76 16.56 9.10
C GLY A 8 17.15 15.98 9.42
N PHE A 9 18.18 16.38 8.67
CA PHE A 9 19.56 15.88 8.84
C PHE A 9 20.49 16.82 9.62
N LEU A 10 20.07 18.07 9.82
CA LEU A 10 20.85 19.09 10.54
C LEU A 10 20.09 19.47 11.83
N GLY A 11 20.68 19.20 12.98
CA GLY A 11 20.09 19.51 14.28
C GLY A 11 19.83 21.01 14.48
N GLU A 12 18.80 21.34 15.25
CA GLU A 12 18.19 22.66 15.49
C GLU A 12 19.11 23.78 16.09
N GLY A 13 20.40 23.58 16.19
CA GLY A 13 21.31 24.47 16.96
C GLY A 13 22.08 25.55 16.19
N ASP A 14 22.12 25.54 14.85
CA ASP A 14 23.01 26.43 14.06
C ASP A 14 22.32 27.31 13.00
N ILE A 15 21.02 27.49 13.09
CA ILE A 15 20.19 28.07 12.02
C ILE A 15 20.44 29.58 11.80
N GLU A 16 20.80 30.37 12.79
CA GLU A 16 20.93 31.84 12.65
C GLU A 16 22.25 32.35 12.01
N LYS A 17 23.28 31.50 11.91
CA LYS A 17 24.54 31.86 11.22
C LYS A 17 24.62 31.38 9.78
N GLU A 18 23.75 30.48 9.37
CA GLU A 18 23.79 29.86 8.04
C GLU A 18 22.99 30.60 6.96
N GLU A 19 21.96 31.39 7.29
CA GLU A 19 21.14 32.05 6.26
C GLU A 19 21.92 33.00 5.35
N LYS A 20 22.86 33.78 5.89
CA LYS A 20 23.70 34.68 5.06
C LYS A 20 24.78 33.96 4.24
N LYS A 21 25.20 32.77 4.68
CA LYS A 21 26.18 31.95 3.98
C LYS A 21 25.55 31.07 2.90
N ASN A 22 24.26 30.78 3.03
CA ASN A 22 23.50 30.02 2.05
C ASN A 22 23.24 30.83 0.77
N ASP A 23 22.87 32.11 0.86
CA ASP A 23 22.56 32.93 -0.31
C ASP A 23 23.81 33.10 -1.22
N GLU A 24 25.02 33.26 -0.65
CA GLU A 24 26.26 33.33 -1.44
C GLU A 24 26.64 31.98 -2.04
N ASN A 25 26.36 30.85 -1.34
CA ASN A 25 26.63 29.50 -1.85
C ASN A 25 25.67 29.12 -2.97
N ASP A 26 24.40 29.49 -2.86
CA ASP A 26 23.39 29.21 -3.88
C ASP A 26 23.65 30.02 -5.17
N LEU A 27 24.09 31.27 -5.03
CA LEU A 27 24.49 32.09 -6.18
C LEU A 27 25.74 31.53 -6.90
N ASN A 28 26.72 31.09 -6.13
CA ASN A 28 27.95 30.49 -6.67
C ASN A 28 27.66 29.14 -7.35
N LEU A 29 26.68 28.37 -6.83
CA LEU A 29 26.23 27.12 -7.46
C LEU A 29 25.58 27.40 -8.81
N LEU A 30 24.65 28.38 -8.88
CA LEU A 30 24.00 28.78 -10.12
C LEU A 30 25.03 29.25 -11.18
N ILE A 31 25.99 30.06 -10.79
CA ILE A 31 27.05 30.52 -11.68
C ILE A 31 27.83 29.34 -12.26
N ARG A 32 28.19 28.34 -11.44
CA ARG A 32 28.94 27.15 -11.88
C ARG A 32 28.10 26.27 -12.81
N ILE A 33 26.80 26.07 -12.51
CA ILE A 33 25.89 25.33 -13.39
C ILE A 33 25.83 26.00 -14.77
N ILE A 34 25.69 27.32 -14.81
CA ILE A 34 25.66 28.08 -16.07
C ILE A 34 26.97 27.99 -16.82
N GLU A 35 28.11 28.10 -16.11
CA GLU A 35 29.45 27.94 -16.70
C GLU A 35 29.64 26.54 -17.30
N GLU A 36 29.19 25.49 -16.59
CA GLU A 36 29.33 24.12 -17.03
C GLU A 36 28.41 23.82 -18.22
N MET A 37 27.19 24.36 -18.21
CA MET A 37 26.29 24.33 -19.37
C MET A 37 26.93 25.02 -20.59
N ASN A 38 27.61 26.15 -20.38
CA ASN A 38 28.31 26.86 -21.48
C ASN A 38 29.57 26.11 -21.97
N ARG A 39 30.23 25.37 -21.08
CA ARG A 39 31.35 24.48 -21.44
C ARG A 39 30.86 23.24 -22.20
N SER A 40 29.74 22.71 -21.88
CA SER A 40 29.14 21.53 -22.56
C SER A 40 28.86 21.78 -24.04
N LEU A 41 28.71 23.02 -24.46
CA LEU A 41 28.55 23.42 -25.86
C LEU A 41 29.87 23.38 -26.68
N LYS A 42 31.01 23.14 -26.05
CA LYS A 42 32.31 23.07 -26.72
C LYS A 42 32.66 21.65 -27.17
N LYS A 43 33.30 21.50 -28.31
CA LYS A 43 33.56 20.25 -29.05
C LYS A 43 34.47 19.22 -28.33
N ASN A 44 35.17 19.61 -27.23
CA ASN A 44 36.02 18.77 -26.38
C ASN A 44 35.63 18.97 -24.91
N TYR A 45 34.42 18.50 -24.54
CA TYR A 45 33.89 18.64 -23.21
C TYR A 45 34.34 17.47 -22.31
N HIS A 46 34.97 17.79 -21.19
CA HIS A 46 35.15 16.88 -20.06
C HIS A 46 34.21 17.34 -18.95
N TYR A 47 33.32 16.46 -18.54
CA TYR A 47 32.33 16.75 -17.49
C TYR A 47 33.00 17.00 -16.16
N HIS A 48 32.70 18.14 -15.52
CA HIS A 48 33.06 18.44 -14.14
C HIS A 48 31.76 18.64 -13.35
N SER A 49 31.61 17.90 -12.26
CA SER A 49 30.41 17.97 -11.45
C SER A 49 30.22 19.35 -10.79
N PRO A 50 29.12 20.08 -11.03
CA PRO A 50 28.87 21.37 -10.38
C PRO A 50 28.56 21.20 -8.87
N TRP A 51 28.36 20.00 -8.40
CA TRP A 51 28.03 19.68 -7.01
C TRP A 51 29.23 19.65 -6.06
N GLN A 52 30.47 19.70 -6.59
CA GLN A 52 31.70 19.68 -5.80
C GLN A 52 31.76 20.75 -4.69
N SER A 53 31.16 21.92 -4.93
CA SER A 53 31.21 23.03 -3.98
C SER A 53 30.26 22.88 -2.77
N LEU A 54 29.25 22.04 -2.86
CA LEU A 54 28.31 21.80 -1.76
C LEU A 54 28.88 20.84 -0.69
N PHE A 55 29.96 20.14 -1.02
CA PHE A 55 30.51 19.07 -0.19
C PHE A 55 31.96 19.32 0.27
N ASN A 56 32.44 20.58 0.21
CA ASN A 56 33.81 20.91 0.58
C ASN A 56 34.17 20.60 2.04
N SER A 57 34.95 19.56 2.23
CA SER A 57 35.83 19.39 3.39
C SER A 57 37.12 18.65 2.94
N GLY A 58 38.16 19.37 2.95
CA GLY A 58 39.56 19.25 2.54
C GLY A 58 40.30 17.93 2.71
N GLU A 59 39.95 16.90 1.96
CA GLU A 59 40.81 15.79 1.59
C GLU A 59 40.37 15.34 0.19
N GLU A 60 41.29 14.86 -0.65
CA GLU A 60 41.00 14.29 -1.99
C GLU A 60 40.02 13.10 -1.85
N SER A 61 38.74 13.40 -1.62
CA SER A 61 37.71 12.47 -1.26
C SER A 61 36.94 12.07 -2.50
N LEU A 62 36.22 10.95 -2.42
CA LEU A 62 35.25 10.49 -3.46
C LEU A 62 34.27 11.61 -3.85
N ARG A 63 34.04 12.60 -2.97
CA ARG A 63 33.22 13.79 -3.21
C ARG A 63 33.79 14.69 -4.30
N GLU A 64 35.11 14.86 -4.36
CA GLU A 64 35.74 15.67 -5.39
C GLU A 64 35.61 15.07 -6.79
N LYS A 65 35.41 13.74 -6.85
CA LYS A 65 35.12 13.01 -8.09
C LYS A 65 33.65 13.08 -8.49
N GLY A 66 32.80 13.77 -7.70
CA GLY A 66 31.39 13.94 -7.99
C GLY A 66 30.49 12.80 -7.50
N TYR A 67 30.98 11.91 -6.63
CA TYR A 67 30.15 10.87 -6.03
C TYR A 67 29.38 11.41 -4.81
N LEU A 68 28.13 10.96 -4.68
CA LEU A 68 27.32 11.24 -3.49
C LEU A 68 27.73 10.28 -2.37
N VAL A 69 28.48 10.78 -1.40
CA VAL A 69 28.96 9.98 -0.26
C VAL A 69 28.58 10.62 1.06
N SER A 70 28.41 9.81 2.10
CA SER A 70 28.17 10.28 3.47
C SER A 70 29.38 11.06 4.03
N LYS A 71 29.17 11.85 5.11
CA LYS A 71 30.24 12.65 5.75
C LYS A 71 31.44 11.81 6.19
N ASN A 72 31.22 10.57 6.58
CA ASN A 72 32.27 9.62 7.02
C ASN A 72 32.73 8.67 5.90
N GLU A 73 32.36 8.91 4.65
CA GLU A 73 32.72 8.15 3.45
C GLU A 73 32.43 6.64 3.49
N LYS A 74 31.53 6.21 4.42
CA LYS A 74 31.16 4.81 4.55
C LYS A 74 29.98 4.40 3.66
N LEU A 75 29.21 5.38 3.17
CA LEU A 75 28.05 5.16 2.32
C LEU A 75 28.23 5.92 1.01
N LEU A 76 28.03 5.23 -0.09
CA LEU A 76 27.88 5.77 -1.44
C LEU A 76 26.40 5.70 -1.81
N PHE A 77 25.84 6.80 -2.30
CA PHE A 77 24.46 6.87 -2.76
C PHE A 77 24.39 6.88 -4.28
N ILE A 78 23.54 6.04 -4.83
CA ILE A 78 23.16 6.04 -6.24
C ILE A 78 21.69 6.41 -6.30
N LEU A 79 21.37 7.52 -6.96
CA LEU A 79 19.99 7.94 -7.19
C LEU A 79 19.52 7.33 -8.50
N ALA A 80 18.44 6.55 -8.43
CA ALA A 80 17.77 6.00 -9.58
C ALA A 80 16.31 6.48 -9.58
N VAL A 81 15.82 6.87 -10.74
CA VAL A 81 14.39 7.22 -10.93
C VAL A 81 13.74 6.02 -11.62
N PRO A 82 12.82 5.33 -10.95
CA PRO A 82 12.15 4.19 -11.55
C PRO A 82 11.17 4.65 -12.64
N ASN A 83 10.96 3.79 -13.63
CA ASN A 83 9.86 3.96 -14.56
C ASN A 83 8.56 3.51 -13.90
N GLU A 84 7.53 4.33 -14.03
CA GLU A 84 6.19 3.99 -13.57
C GLU A 84 5.57 2.94 -14.50
N ASP A 85 5.05 1.87 -13.92
CA ASP A 85 4.32 0.83 -14.61
C ASP A 85 2.83 0.95 -14.24
N GLU A 86 2.02 1.44 -15.18
CA GLU A 86 0.58 1.62 -15.00
C GLU A 86 -0.16 0.30 -14.72
N THR A 87 0.43 -0.84 -15.02
CA THR A 87 -0.15 -2.17 -14.78
C THR A 87 0.17 -2.72 -13.40
N SER A 88 1.12 -2.11 -12.71
CA SER A 88 1.57 -2.52 -11.39
C SER A 88 0.76 -1.82 -10.30
N PHE A 89 0.42 -2.57 -9.27
CA PHE A 89 -0.36 -2.13 -8.10
C PHE A 89 0.27 -0.94 -7.34
N THR A 90 1.59 -0.79 -7.39
CA THR A 90 2.34 0.29 -6.76
C THR A 90 2.98 1.23 -7.79
N GLY A 91 2.78 0.99 -9.08
CA GLY A 91 3.44 1.71 -10.16
C GLY A 91 4.94 1.38 -10.33
N TYR A 92 5.60 0.81 -9.32
CA TYR A 92 7.06 0.65 -9.32
C TYR A 92 7.54 -0.77 -8.99
N LYS A 93 6.63 -1.73 -8.87
CA LYS A 93 6.94 -3.10 -8.43
C LYS A 93 8.03 -3.74 -9.27
N ASP A 94 7.88 -3.70 -10.59
CA ASP A 94 8.81 -4.36 -11.51
C ASP A 94 10.18 -3.68 -11.52
N SER A 95 10.21 -2.35 -11.41
CA SER A 95 11.45 -1.57 -11.27
C SER A 95 12.19 -1.92 -9.99
N VAL A 96 11.48 -2.04 -8.86
CA VAL A 96 12.07 -2.43 -7.55
C VAL A 96 12.59 -3.86 -7.58
N TYR A 97 11.85 -4.80 -8.17
CA TYR A 97 12.31 -6.19 -8.31
C TYR A 97 13.54 -6.29 -9.20
N SER A 98 13.53 -5.65 -10.36
CA SER A 98 14.69 -5.63 -11.29
C SER A 98 15.93 -5.03 -10.63
N ALA A 99 15.77 -3.95 -9.85
CA ALA A 99 16.88 -3.37 -9.10
C ALA A 99 17.44 -4.35 -8.05
N ARG A 100 16.58 -5.11 -7.37
CA ARG A 100 17.01 -6.13 -6.40
C ARG A 100 17.72 -7.31 -7.05
N GLU A 101 17.28 -7.75 -8.22
CA GLU A 101 17.94 -8.80 -8.99
C GLU A 101 19.34 -8.36 -9.43
N LEU A 102 19.47 -7.14 -9.98
CA LEU A 102 20.76 -6.55 -10.33
C LEU A 102 21.69 -6.44 -9.12
N ILE A 103 21.19 -5.97 -7.98
CA ILE A 103 21.97 -5.91 -6.73
C ILE A 103 22.43 -7.31 -6.32
N ALA A 104 21.58 -8.32 -6.43
CA ALA A 104 21.92 -9.69 -6.09
C ALA A 104 22.96 -10.30 -7.04
N GLU A 105 22.95 -9.92 -8.32
CA GLU A 105 23.95 -10.31 -9.31
C GLU A 105 25.30 -9.66 -9.01
N VAL A 106 25.34 -8.34 -8.85
CA VAL A 106 26.56 -7.57 -8.56
C VAL A 106 27.20 -8.03 -7.23
N LYS A 107 26.38 -8.38 -6.25
CA LYS A 107 26.87 -8.88 -4.95
C LYS A 107 27.64 -10.20 -5.05
N LYS A 108 27.43 -11.00 -6.12
CA LYS A 108 28.24 -12.22 -6.34
C LYS A 108 29.68 -11.88 -6.70
N ASP A 109 29.87 -10.80 -7.47
CA ASP A 109 31.20 -10.34 -7.89
C ASP A 109 31.88 -9.52 -6.80
N PHE A 110 31.11 -8.86 -5.93
CA PHE A 110 31.59 -7.99 -4.86
C PHE A 110 31.00 -8.37 -3.49
N PRO A 111 31.34 -9.54 -2.92
CA PRO A 111 30.70 -10.05 -1.69
C PRO A 111 30.99 -9.23 -0.43
N SER A 112 32.04 -8.39 -0.46
CA SER A 112 32.42 -7.50 0.65
C SER A 112 31.59 -6.23 0.74
N ILE A 113 30.83 -5.88 -0.31
CA ILE A 113 30.02 -4.67 -0.36
C ILE A 113 28.60 -4.96 0.14
N SER A 114 28.12 -4.14 1.07
CA SER A 114 26.73 -4.17 1.49
C SER A 114 25.95 -3.14 0.68
N VAL A 115 24.97 -3.62 -0.09
CA VAL A 115 24.09 -2.77 -0.91
C VAL A 115 22.68 -2.87 -0.36
N GLY A 116 22.03 -1.73 -0.14
CA GLY A 116 20.63 -1.61 0.23
C GLY A 116 19.87 -0.74 -0.77
N LEU A 117 18.60 -1.06 -0.99
CA LEU A 117 17.68 -0.27 -1.79
C LEU A 117 16.69 0.41 -0.84
N THR A 118 16.49 1.73 -1.00
CA THR A 118 15.58 2.52 -0.19
C THR A 118 15.00 3.67 -1.02
N GLY A 119 13.96 4.29 -0.53
CA GLY A 119 13.23 5.38 -1.17
C GLY A 119 11.73 5.19 -0.99
N GLU A 120 10.95 6.23 -1.25
CA GLU A 120 9.49 6.20 -1.08
C GLU A 120 8.85 5.08 -1.90
N ASP A 121 9.23 4.94 -3.17
CA ASP A 121 8.69 3.92 -4.07
C ASP A 121 9.05 2.49 -3.63
N VAL A 122 10.25 2.29 -3.07
CA VAL A 122 10.67 0.99 -2.54
C VAL A 122 9.89 0.63 -1.28
N ILE A 123 9.75 1.58 -0.36
CA ILE A 123 9.03 1.38 0.91
C ILE A 123 7.56 1.10 0.63
N SER A 124 6.91 1.91 -0.20
CA SER A 124 5.51 1.73 -0.60
C SER A 124 5.28 0.37 -1.27
N THR A 125 6.20 -0.05 -2.15
CA THR A 125 6.14 -1.36 -2.79
C THR A 125 6.27 -2.49 -1.77
N ASP A 126 7.20 -2.39 -0.82
CA ASP A 126 7.41 -3.41 0.23
C ASP A 126 6.24 -3.48 1.20
N GLU A 127 5.71 -2.33 1.62
CA GLU A 127 4.50 -2.25 2.46
C GLU A 127 3.32 -2.93 1.77
N MET A 128 3.11 -2.66 0.49
CA MET A 128 2.01 -3.25 -0.27
C MET A 128 2.16 -4.77 -0.41
N ILE A 129 3.35 -5.26 -0.76
CA ILE A 129 3.62 -6.71 -0.88
C ILE A 129 3.45 -7.41 0.46
N THR A 130 3.92 -6.80 1.53
CA THR A 130 3.79 -7.35 2.88
C THR A 130 2.33 -7.38 3.30
N THR A 131 1.62 -6.26 3.14
CA THR A 131 0.19 -6.15 3.44
C THR A 131 -0.62 -7.18 2.64
N GLN A 132 -0.33 -7.37 1.36
CA GLN A 132 -1.03 -8.35 0.54
C GLN A 132 -0.84 -9.78 1.07
N LYS A 133 0.37 -10.16 1.46
CA LYS A 133 0.66 -11.47 2.06
C LYS A 133 -0.04 -11.65 3.41
N ASP A 134 0.00 -10.63 4.25
CA ASP A 134 -0.61 -10.66 5.58
C ASP A 134 -2.14 -10.74 5.49
N VAL A 135 -2.75 -9.99 4.58
CA VAL A 135 -4.19 -10.05 4.31
C VAL A 135 -4.60 -11.40 3.72
N GLU A 136 -3.80 -11.98 2.83
CA GLU A 136 -4.07 -13.32 2.30
C GLU A 136 -4.07 -14.38 3.42
N LEU A 137 -3.08 -14.32 4.31
CA LEU A 137 -3.02 -15.21 5.48
C LEU A 137 -4.17 -14.97 6.45
N ALA A 138 -4.43 -13.70 6.80
CA ALA A 138 -5.52 -13.31 7.68
C ALA A 138 -6.88 -13.74 7.13
N SER A 139 -7.12 -13.57 5.83
CA SER A 139 -8.36 -13.99 5.16
C SER A 139 -8.55 -15.51 5.19
N LYS A 140 -7.49 -16.28 4.99
CA LYS A 140 -7.53 -17.75 5.11
C LYS A 140 -7.86 -18.18 6.55
N ILE A 141 -7.23 -17.55 7.54
CA ILE A 141 -7.47 -17.82 8.97
C ILE A 141 -8.91 -17.42 9.34
N ALA A 142 -9.35 -16.23 8.91
CA ALA A 142 -10.72 -15.75 9.16
C ALA A 142 -11.76 -16.70 8.57
N LEU A 143 -11.61 -17.09 7.30
CA LEU A 143 -12.54 -17.99 6.63
C LEU A 143 -12.56 -19.38 7.31
N GLY A 144 -11.39 -19.91 7.66
CA GLY A 144 -11.29 -21.19 8.39
C GLY A 144 -11.89 -21.10 9.79
N GLY A 145 -11.61 -20.02 10.53
CA GLY A 145 -12.19 -19.78 11.85
C GLY A 145 -13.70 -19.64 11.83
N VAL A 146 -14.22 -18.89 10.86
CA VAL A 146 -15.64 -18.73 10.62
C VAL A 146 -16.30 -20.09 10.29
N ALA A 147 -15.73 -20.85 9.38
CA ALA A 147 -16.24 -22.18 9.04
C ALA A 147 -16.30 -23.11 10.26
N LEU A 148 -15.24 -23.11 11.08
CA LEU A 148 -15.15 -23.88 12.31
C LEU A 148 -16.23 -23.46 13.32
N LEU A 149 -16.38 -22.15 13.57
CA LEU A 149 -17.41 -21.60 14.46
C LEU A 149 -18.81 -22.02 14.02
N PHE A 150 -19.09 -21.96 12.72
CA PHE A 150 -20.38 -22.40 12.18
C PHE A 150 -20.64 -23.88 12.40
N ILE A 151 -19.63 -24.73 12.16
CA ILE A 151 -19.75 -26.18 12.37
C ILE A 151 -20.10 -26.47 13.84
N ILE A 152 -19.44 -25.80 14.78
CA ILE A 152 -19.67 -25.94 16.22
C ILE A 152 -21.07 -25.43 16.60
N ALA A 153 -21.45 -24.22 16.15
CA ALA A 153 -22.72 -23.57 16.52
C ALA A 153 -23.96 -24.32 15.96
N PHE A 154 -23.86 -24.80 14.73
CA PHE A 154 -25.00 -25.43 14.07
C PHE A 154 -24.99 -26.97 14.15
N LYS A 155 -23.95 -27.55 14.79
CA LYS A 155 -23.84 -29.02 15.00
C LYS A 155 -24.05 -29.84 13.71
N GLY A 156 -23.48 -29.36 12.61
CA GLY A 156 -23.56 -30.01 11.30
C GLY A 156 -22.62 -29.37 10.30
N ILE A 157 -22.34 -30.03 9.19
CA ILE A 157 -21.34 -29.58 8.22
C ILE A 157 -22.00 -28.89 7.02
N VAL A 158 -23.14 -29.40 6.54
CA VAL A 158 -23.74 -28.95 5.26
C VAL A 158 -24.21 -27.49 5.31
N LYS A 159 -24.94 -27.10 6.35
CA LYS A 159 -25.47 -25.73 6.48
C LYS A 159 -24.36 -24.68 6.64
N PRO A 160 -23.38 -24.90 7.52
CA PRO A 160 -22.20 -24.05 7.57
C PRO A 160 -21.45 -23.91 6.25
N LEU A 161 -21.26 -25.02 5.56
CA LEU A 161 -20.56 -25.02 4.27
C LEU A 161 -21.26 -24.19 3.20
N LEU A 162 -22.62 -24.26 3.16
CA LEU A 162 -23.44 -23.43 2.28
C LEU A 162 -23.31 -21.94 2.61
N ALA A 163 -23.25 -21.57 3.89
CA ALA A 163 -23.06 -20.17 4.28
C ALA A 163 -21.68 -19.65 3.88
N VAL A 164 -20.62 -20.43 4.13
CA VAL A 164 -19.27 -20.07 3.70
C VAL A 164 -19.19 -19.97 2.17
N PHE A 165 -19.85 -20.88 1.45
CA PHE A 165 -19.87 -20.83 -0.01
C PHE A 165 -20.62 -19.58 -0.52
N SER A 166 -21.75 -19.21 0.09
CA SER A 166 -22.43 -17.95 -0.22
C SER A 166 -21.56 -16.72 0.05
N LEU A 167 -20.80 -16.74 1.15
CA LEU A 167 -19.83 -15.67 1.46
C LEU A 167 -18.74 -15.57 0.40
N LEU A 168 -18.20 -16.70 -0.06
CA LEU A 168 -17.19 -16.70 -1.14
C LEU A 168 -17.73 -16.13 -2.44
N ILE A 169 -19.01 -16.42 -2.79
CA ILE A 169 -19.66 -15.81 -3.95
C ILE A 169 -19.80 -14.31 -3.76
N ALA A 170 -20.23 -13.84 -2.59
CA ALA A 170 -20.37 -12.42 -2.29
C ALA A 170 -19.02 -11.70 -2.39
N LEU A 171 -17.94 -12.30 -1.85
CA LEU A 171 -16.58 -11.77 -1.98
C LEU A 171 -16.14 -11.69 -3.45
N ALA A 172 -16.40 -12.74 -4.23
CA ALA A 172 -16.06 -12.75 -5.65
C ALA A 172 -16.81 -11.65 -6.42
N TRP A 173 -18.07 -11.40 -6.10
CA TRP A 173 -18.84 -10.30 -6.68
C TRP A 173 -18.29 -8.93 -6.27
N SER A 174 -17.97 -8.73 -4.99
CA SER A 174 -17.39 -7.49 -4.49
C SER A 174 -16.04 -7.18 -5.16
N LEU A 175 -15.15 -8.17 -5.25
CA LEU A 175 -13.86 -8.01 -5.93
C LEU A 175 -14.03 -7.80 -7.45
N GLY A 176 -14.97 -8.49 -8.08
CA GLY A 176 -15.32 -8.27 -9.48
C GLY A 176 -15.84 -6.87 -9.74
N PHE A 177 -16.74 -6.36 -8.88
CA PHE A 177 -17.20 -4.97 -8.94
C PHE A 177 -16.06 -3.98 -8.77
N THR A 178 -15.16 -4.21 -7.81
CA THR A 178 -13.98 -3.38 -7.59
C THR A 178 -13.09 -3.32 -8.84
N SER A 179 -12.85 -4.47 -9.48
CA SER A 179 -12.05 -4.54 -10.70
C SER A 179 -12.68 -3.76 -11.87
N LEU A 180 -14.01 -3.74 -11.95
CA LEU A 180 -14.73 -3.03 -13.01
C LEU A 180 -14.86 -1.51 -12.77
N THR A 181 -14.88 -1.07 -11.51
CA THR A 181 -15.18 0.33 -11.16
C THR A 181 -13.94 1.13 -10.79
N VAL A 182 -13.05 0.56 -9.99
CA VAL A 182 -11.83 1.21 -9.50
C VAL A 182 -10.61 0.74 -10.29
N GLY A 183 -10.59 -0.54 -10.70
CA GLY A 183 -9.54 -1.15 -11.51
C GLY A 183 -8.31 -1.58 -10.70
N HIS A 184 -8.13 -1.08 -9.49
CA HIS A 184 -7.03 -1.43 -8.59
C HIS A 184 -7.50 -1.50 -7.14
N LEU A 185 -6.63 -2.00 -6.26
CA LEU A 185 -6.85 -1.99 -4.82
C LEU A 185 -5.69 -1.20 -4.18
N ASN A 186 -5.94 -0.33 -3.27
CA ASN A 186 -4.95 0.30 -2.41
C ASN A 186 -4.78 -0.50 -1.10
N ILE A 187 -3.82 -0.12 -0.25
CA ILE A 187 -3.56 -0.79 1.02
C ILE A 187 -4.83 -0.88 1.88
N LEU A 188 -5.64 0.18 1.93
CA LEU A 188 -6.86 0.22 2.74
C LEU A 188 -7.92 -0.74 2.19
N SER A 189 -8.12 -0.76 0.87
CA SER A 189 -9.11 -1.62 0.23
C SER A 189 -8.71 -3.10 0.23
N VAL A 190 -7.41 -3.43 0.21
CA VAL A 190 -6.93 -4.80 0.41
C VAL A 190 -7.28 -5.31 1.81
N VAL A 191 -7.02 -4.52 2.86
CA VAL A 191 -7.36 -4.87 4.25
C VAL A 191 -8.87 -5.04 4.42
N PHE A 192 -9.69 -4.23 3.74
CA PHE A 192 -11.14 -4.33 3.77
C PHE A 192 -11.67 -5.71 3.35
N THR A 193 -10.99 -6.43 2.47
CA THR A 193 -11.39 -7.79 2.08
C THR A 193 -11.52 -8.72 3.29
N THR A 194 -10.62 -8.62 4.26
CA THR A 194 -10.70 -9.40 5.51
C THR A 194 -11.86 -8.94 6.40
N ILE A 195 -12.10 -7.64 6.45
CA ILE A 195 -13.23 -7.07 7.21
C ILE A 195 -14.56 -7.54 6.59
N LEU A 196 -14.65 -7.58 5.27
CA LEU A 196 -15.84 -8.04 4.55
C LEU A 196 -16.19 -9.51 4.84
N ILE A 197 -15.20 -10.37 5.10
CA ILE A 197 -15.43 -11.74 5.57
C ILE A 197 -16.19 -11.72 6.90
N GLY A 198 -15.73 -10.89 7.86
CA GLY A 198 -16.37 -10.75 9.16
C GLY A 198 -17.79 -10.17 9.08
N LEU A 199 -17.99 -9.09 8.34
CA LEU A 199 -19.31 -8.46 8.17
C LEU A 199 -20.28 -9.36 7.41
N GLY A 200 -19.82 -10.02 6.34
CA GLY A 200 -20.68 -10.87 5.51
C GLY A 200 -21.18 -12.10 6.25
N ILE A 201 -20.38 -12.64 7.19
CA ILE A 201 -20.79 -13.81 7.95
C ILE A 201 -21.90 -13.52 8.95
N ASP A 202 -21.96 -12.30 9.52
CA ASP A 202 -22.98 -11.92 10.48
C ASP A 202 -24.39 -12.04 9.87
N PHE A 203 -24.57 -11.64 8.62
CA PHE A 203 -25.83 -11.85 7.90
C PHE A 203 -26.17 -13.33 7.78
N GLY A 204 -25.18 -14.18 7.50
CA GLY A 204 -25.34 -15.64 7.43
C GLY A 204 -25.74 -16.26 8.78
N ILE A 205 -25.15 -15.80 9.89
CA ILE A 205 -25.47 -16.27 11.25
C ILE A 205 -26.93 -15.99 11.56
N HIS A 206 -27.39 -14.77 11.32
CA HIS A 206 -28.77 -14.38 11.61
C HIS A 206 -29.80 -15.18 10.78
N ILE A 207 -29.56 -15.34 9.49
CA ILE A 207 -30.46 -16.12 8.61
C ILE A 207 -30.46 -17.58 9.01
N LEU A 208 -29.29 -18.20 9.20
CA LEU A 208 -29.24 -19.63 9.58
C LEU A 208 -29.77 -19.90 10.98
N GLY A 209 -29.52 -18.98 11.92
CA GLY A 209 -30.05 -19.04 13.28
C GLY A 209 -31.58 -19.05 13.27
N ARG A 210 -32.19 -18.06 12.61
CA ARG A 210 -33.65 -17.96 12.50
C ARG A 210 -34.26 -19.15 11.76
N TYR A 211 -33.65 -19.57 10.66
CA TYR A 211 -34.12 -20.78 9.95
C TYR A 211 -34.08 -22.02 10.84
N LYS A 212 -33.09 -22.20 11.69
CA LYS A 212 -32.99 -23.30 12.62
C LYS A 212 -34.11 -23.26 13.67
N GLU A 213 -34.41 -22.07 14.20
CA GLU A 213 -35.50 -21.85 15.15
C GLU A 213 -36.87 -22.27 14.54
N GLU A 214 -37.20 -21.74 13.37
CA GLU A 214 -38.43 -22.06 12.67
C GLU A 214 -38.57 -23.57 12.35
N ARG A 215 -37.47 -24.21 12.01
CA ARG A 215 -37.42 -25.67 11.79
C ARG A 215 -37.63 -26.46 13.09
N GLN A 216 -37.15 -25.96 14.23
CA GLN A 216 -37.37 -26.58 15.55
C GLN A 216 -38.80 -26.41 16.05
N GLU A 217 -39.49 -25.34 15.67
CA GLU A 217 -40.90 -25.10 15.93
C GLU A 217 -41.82 -25.96 15.06
N GLY A 218 -41.28 -26.81 14.20
CA GLY A 218 -42.05 -27.75 13.39
C GLY A 218 -42.49 -27.24 12.03
N CYS A 219 -42.05 -26.03 11.62
CA CYS A 219 -42.34 -25.51 10.29
C CYS A 219 -41.70 -26.41 9.21
N ASP A 220 -42.36 -26.60 8.09
CA ASP A 220 -41.76 -27.21 6.89
C ASP A 220 -40.67 -26.32 6.29
N ILE A 221 -39.91 -26.84 5.34
CA ILE A 221 -38.77 -26.13 4.76
C ILE A 221 -39.17 -24.79 4.12
N SER A 222 -40.28 -24.80 3.36
CA SER A 222 -40.76 -23.62 2.64
C SER A 222 -41.26 -22.53 3.61
N SER A 223 -42.06 -22.90 4.58
CA SER A 223 -42.60 -21.99 5.61
C SER A 223 -41.49 -21.44 6.49
N ALA A 224 -40.50 -22.27 6.89
CA ALA A 224 -39.36 -21.84 7.67
C ALA A 224 -38.51 -20.81 6.92
N LEU A 225 -38.24 -21.05 5.62
CA LEU A 225 -37.52 -20.09 4.76
C LEU A 225 -38.28 -18.77 4.62
N GLN A 226 -39.60 -18.84 4.34
CA GLN A 226 -40.42 -17.65 4.19
C GLN A 226 -40.44 -16.80 5.46
N LYS A 227 -40.67 -17.41 6.61
CA LYS A 227 -40.64 -16.71 7.91
C LYS A 227 -39.26 -16.11 8.24
N THR A 228 -38.19 -16.85 7.93
CA THR A 228 -36.82 -16.36 8.12
C THR A 228 -36.57 -15.13 7.28
N LEU A 229 -36.90 -15.15 5.99
CA LEU A 229 -36.70 -14.01 5.10
C LEU A 229 -37.56 -12.81 5.49
N GLN A 230 -38.82 -13.03 5.90
CA GLN A 230 -39.69 -11.95 6.34
C GLN A 230 -39.28 -11.34 7.68
N GLY A 231 -38.80 -12.14 8.63
CA GLY A 231 -38.39 -11.67 9.94
C GLY A 231 -36.96 -11.09 9.93
N THR A 232 -35.97 -11.93 9.65
CA THR A 232 -34.54 -11.57 9.73
C THR A 232 -34.07 -10.82 8.49
N GLY A 233 -34.67 -11.08 7.33
CA GLY A 233 -34.24 -10.46 6.07
C GLY A 233 -34.39 -8.95 6.07
N GLN A 234 -35.45 -8.39 6.66
CA GLN A 234 -35.63 -6.94 6.78
C GLN A 234 -34.55 -6.30 7.67
N GLY A 235 -34.23 -6.96 8.79
CA GLY A 235 -33.17 -6.50 9.69
C GLY A 235 -31.79 -6.51 9.01
N ASN A 236 -31.47 -7.61 8.34
CA ASN A 236 -30.22 -7.73 7.58
C ASN A 236 -30.12 -6.68 6.47
N PHE A 237 -31.21 -6.47 5.72
CA PHE A 237 -31.24 -5.46 4.65
C PHE A 237 -31.06 -4.04 5.19
N SER A 238 -31.73 -3.70 6.30
CA SER A 238 -31.56 -2.39 6.96
C SER A 238 -30.14 -2.21 7.47
N GLY A 239 -29.54 -3.26 8.08
CA GLY A 239 -28.17 -3.25 8.53
C GLY A 239 -27.17 -3.06 7.39
N ALA A 240 -27.38 -3.79 6.28
CA ALA A 240 -26.55 -3.65 5.07
C ALA A 240 -26.61 -2.23 4.51
N ILE A 241 -27.81 -1.66 4.33
CA ILE A 241 -27.95 -0.27 3.86
C ILE A 241 -27.28 0.72 4.80
N THR A 242 -27.48 0.60 6.11
CA THR A 242 -26.87 1.51 7.08
C THR A 242 -25.35 1.45 7.01
N THR A 243 -24.78 0.25 6.91
CA THR A 243 -23.33 0.06 6.79
C THR A 243 -22.81 0.57 5.45
N ALA A 244 -23.54 0.30 4.35
CA ALA A 244 -23.21 0.82 3.03
C ALA A 244 -23.23 2.36 2.98
N MET A 245 -24.20 2.99 3.64
CA MET A 245 -24.25 4.46 3.76
C MET A 245 -23.10 5.02 4.59
N ALA A 246 -22.71 4.34 5.68
CA ALA A 246 -21.57 4.74 6.50
C ALA A 246 -20.27 4.71 5.69
N PHE A 247 -20.01 3.64 4.94
CA PHE A 247 -18.88 3.60 4.02
C PHE A 247 -19.03 4.59 2.86
N GLY A 248 -20.23 4.74 2.31
CA GLY A 248 -20.52 5.71 1.25
C GLY A 248 -20.22 7.16 1.67
N ALA A 249 -20.33 7.50 2.96
CA ALA A 249 -19.95 8.82 3.46
C ALA A 249 -18.44 9.10 3.33
N MET A 250 -17.58 8.06 3.30
CA MET A 250 -16.16 8.21 3.07
C MET A 250 -15.81 8.72 1.66
N VAL A 251 -16.72 8.56 0.69
CA VAL A 251 -16.58 9.09 -0.67
C VAL A 251 -16.56 10.63 -0.70
N LEU A 252 -17.02 11.28 0.36
CA LEU A 252 -17.02 12.73 0.49
C LEU A 252 -15.69 13.31 1.01
N THR A 253 -14.68 12.47 1.25
CA THR A 253 -13.36 12.91 1.72
C THR A 253 -12.43 13.24 0.55
N ASP A 254 -11.37 14.01 0.82
CA ASP A 254 -10.39 14.40 -0.21
C ASP A 254 -9.29 13.35 -0.44
N PHE A 255 -9.13 12.40 0.48
CA PHE A 255 -8.08 11.38 0.37
C PHE A 255 -8.54 10.20 -0.49
N ILE A 256 -7.95 10.07 -1.67
CA ILE A 256 -8.34 9.09 -2.70
C ILE A 256 -8.45 7.67 -2.12
N GLY A 257 -7.48 7.23 -1.30
CA GLY A 257 -7.50 5.88 -0.72
C GLY A 257 -8.73 5.61 0.16
N ILE A 258 -9.23 6.62 0.87
CA ILE A 258 -10.46 6.53 1.67
C ILE A 258 -11.71 6.58 0.77
N VAL A 259 -11.69 7.39 -0.27
CA VAL A 259 -12.77 7.45 -1.28
C VAL A 259 -12.96 6.08 -1.94
N GLU A 260 -11.88 5.47 -2.39
CA GLU A 260 -11.91 4.13 -3.00
C GLU A 260 -12.37 3.06 -2.01
N LEU A 261 -11.87 3.09 -0.77
CA LEU A 261 -12.35 2.21 0.29
C LEU A 261 -13.86 2.38 0.51
N GLY A 262 -14.34 3.61 0.61
CA GLY A 262 -15.76 3.92 0.79
C GLY A 262 -16.62 3.38 -0.34
N TRP A 263 -16.14 3.53 -1.57
CA TRP A 263 -16.81 3.01 -2.76
C TRP A 263 -16.85 1.49 -2.78
N ILE A 264 -15.70 0.83 -2.59
CA ILE A 264 -15.57 -0.63 -2.58
C ILE A 264 -16.39 -1.25 -1.44
N ALA A 265 -16.28 -0.68 -0.24
CA ALA A 265 -16.96 -1.19 0.94
C ALA A 265 -18.47 -0.96 0.88
N GLY A 266 -18.89 0.23 0.44
CA GLY A 266 -20.30 0.59 0.35
C GLY A 266 -21.09 -0.30 -0.65
N TRP A 267 -20.48 -0.70 -1.75
CA TRP A 267 -21.09 -1.59 -2.74
C TRP A 267 -20.78 -3.08 -2.49
N GLY A 268 -19.77 -3.39 -1.67
CA GLY A 268 -19.37 -4.76 -1.33
C GLY A 268 -20.26 -5.44 -0.29
N ILE A 269 -21.04 -4.65 0.46
CA ILE A 269 -21.98 -5.11 1.49
C ILE A 269 -23.37 -5.31 0.89
#